data_3335b0086285f161caf64d62eeca9c63
#
_entry.id   3335b0086285f161caf64d62eeca9c63
#
_cell.length_a   1.000
_cell.length_b   1.000
_cell.length_c   1.000
_cell.angle_alpha   90.00
_cell.angle_beta   90.00
_cell.angle_gamma   90.00
#
_symmetry.space_group_name_H-M   'P 1'
#
loop_
_entity.id
_entity.type
_entity.pdbx_description
1 polymer ?
#
loop_
_entity_poly.entity_id
_entity_poly.type
_entity_poly.pdbx_seq_one_letter_code
_entity_poly.pdbx_strand_id
1 'polypeptide(L)'
;MKKKIKKILGYRPLWVIVVIIIPLLLYTNIIRAQEIPRINLEITPSNKPQDVASTLQLLGLFTILSLAPSIAIMVTSFTRIVVVLSFLRASLGTQQIPPGQIIVALALFLTLFTMMPTFSKIEKVSWNPYMKGEISFQEALNRGVKPLREFMFNQTRENDLALFVKLAKIPRPNTQEDVPTYVLIPAFMISELTTAFQMGFMLYLPFLVIDMVVASILMAMGMLMLPPVMISLPFKLLLFVLVDGWNLIVGSLVQSFH
;
A
#
# COMPACT_ATOMS: atom_id res chain seq x y z
N MET A 1 56.84 -17.41 -9.49
CA MET A 1 55.79 -16.70 -10.24
C MET A 1 54.48 -16.45 -9.46
N LYS A 2 54.34 -16.83 -8.15
CA LYS A 2 53.13 -16.66 -7.32
C LYS A 2 53.11 -15.42 -6.40
N LYS A 3 54.16 -14.61 -6.36
CA LYS A 3 54.25 -13.43 -5.47
C LYS A 3 53.90 -12.07 -6.11
N LYS A 4 53.74 -12.00 -7.43
CA LYS A 4 53.39 -10.75 -8.15
C LYS A 4 51.85 -10.49 -8.30
N ILE A 5 51.02 -11.50 -8.13
CA ILE A 5 49.57 -11.37 -8.33
C ILE A 5 48.83 -10.79 -7.09
N LYS A 6 49.41 -10.94 -5.90
CA LYS A 6 48.79 -10.43 -4.65
C LYS A 6 48.88 -8.90 -4.45
N LYS A 7 49.73 -8.20 -5.23
CA LYS A 7 49.94 -6.75 -5.10
C LYS A 7 49.03 -5.89 -5.95
N ILE A 8 48.32 -6.51 -6.92
CA ILE A 8 47.42 -5.80 -7.84
C ILE A 8 45.94 -5.80 -7.35
N LEU A 9 45.59 -6.72 -6.46
CA LEU A 9 44.22 -6.82 -5.94
C LEU A 9 43.90 -5.93 -4.73
N GLY A 10 44.93 -5.30 -4.10
CA GLY A 10 44.77 -4.50 -2.88
C GLY A 10 44.29 -3.06 -3.07
N TYR A 11 44.32 -2.51 -4.29
CA TYR A 11 44.01 -1.08 -4.52
C TYR A 11 42.74 -0.83 -5.32
N ARG A 12 42.04 -1.87 -5.79
CA ARG A 12 40.81 -1.72 -6.58
C ARG A 12 39.64 -1.08 -5.83
N PRO A 13 39.39 -1.35 -4.52
CA PRO A 13 38.24 -0.71 -3.84
C PRO A 13 38.43 0.78 -3.62
N LEU A 14 39.69 1.25 -3.40
CA LEU A 14 39.95 2.66 -3.16
C LEU A 14 39.75 3.52 -4.41
N TRP A 15 40.17 3.07 -5.56
CA TRP A 15 39.97 3.79 -6.83
C TRP A 15 38.48 3.84 -7.23
N VAL A 16 37.71 2.78 -7.01
CA VAL A 16 36.27 2.76 -7.26
C VAL A 16 35.53 3.74 -6.33
N ILE A 17 35.94 3.82 -5.08
CA ILE A 17 35.40 4.78 -4.11
C ILE A 17 35.73 6.22 -4.54
N VAL A 18 36.97 6.49 -4.97
CA VAL A 18 37.39 7.81 -5.44
C VAL A 18 36.67 8.22 -6.73
N VAL A 19 36.48 7.32 -7.67
CA VAL A 19 35.77 7.58 -8.94
C VAL A 19 34.28 7.81 -8.74
N ILE A 20 33.66 7.27 -7.70
CA ILE A 20 32.24 7.49 -7.37
C ILE A 20 32.04 8.72 -6.48
N ILE A 21 32.93 8.93 -5.48
CA ILE A 21 32.75 10.03 -4.52
C ILE A 21 33.12 11.39 -5.14
N ILE A 22 34.14 11.47 -5.99
CA ILE A 22 34.55 12.76 -6.61
C ILE A 22 33.45 13.37 -7.49
N PRO A 23 32.78 12.64 -8.43
CA PRO A 23 31.64 13.19 -9.16
C PRO A 23 30.46 13.53 -8.27
N LEU A 24 30.21 12.74 -7.21
CA LEU A 24 29.12 13.03 -6.25
C LEU A 24 29.39 14.32 -5.47
N LEU A 25 30.64 14.60 -5.07
CA LEU A 25 31.04 15.85 -4.41
C LEU A 25 31.07 17.04 -5.38
N LEU A 26 31.41 16.83 -6.65
CA LEU A 26 31.36 17.87 -7.68
C LEU A 26 29.90 18.20 -8.10
N TYR A 27 28.98 17.24 -8.01
CA TYR A 27 27.57 17.47 -8.31
C TYR A 27 26.86 18.36 -7.27
N THR A 28 27.36 18.40 -6.03
CA THR A 28 26.77 19.23 -4.97
C THR A 28 26.97 20.75 -5.17
N ASN A 29 27.87 21.16 -6.08
CA ASN A 29 28.10 22.59 -6.37
C ASN A 29 27.17 23.20 -7.44
N ILE A 30 26.29 22.39 -8.08
CA ILE A 30 25.38 22.86 -9.14
C ILE A 30 23.94 23.06 -8.61
N ILE A 31 23.66 22.65 -7.38
CA ILE A 31 22.38 22.95 -6.75
C ILE A 31 22.45 24.43 -6.33
N ARG A 32 22.01 25.33 -7.22
CA ARG A 32 21.56 26.65 -6.81
C ARG A 32 20.47 26.42 -5.77
N ALA A 33 20.79 26.73 -4.52
CA ALA A 33 19.80 26.71 -3.45
C ALA A 33 18.66 27.66 -3.90
N GLN A 34 17.59 27.09 -4.41
CA GLN A 34 16.32 27.82 -4.49
C GLN A 34 16.02 28.23 -3.05
N GLU A 35 15.81 29.53 -2.84
CA GLU A 35 15.40 30.03 -1.54
C GLU A 35 14.15 29.26 -1.11
N ILE A 36 14.35 28.34 -0.17
CA ILE A 36 13.24 27.65 0.47
C ILE A 36 12.46 28.73 1.20
N PRO A 37 11.16 28.95 0.89
CA PRO A 37 10.37 29.95 1.58
C PRO A 37 10.46 29.65 3.08
N ARG A 38 11.05 30.58 3.84
CA ARG A 38 11.15 30.47 5.29
C ARG A 38 9.74 30.62 5.85
N ILE A 39 9.17 29.55 6.34
CA ILE A 39 7.94 29.59 7.12
C ILE A 39 8.35 30.06 8.51
N ASN A 40 8.29 31.36 8.76
CA ASN A 40 8.43 31.92 10.10
C ASN A 40 7.14 31.64 10.85
N LEU A 41 7.15 30.61 11.66
CA LEU A 41 6.10 30.34 12.63
C LEU A 41 6.39 31.15 13.90
N GLU A 42 6.17 32.45 13.84
CA GLU A 42 6.12 33.27 15.06
C GLU A 42 4.73 33.11 15.68
N ILE A 43 4.66 32.33 16.75
CA ILE A 43 3.47 32.24 17.60
C ILE A 43 3.51 33.45 18.55
N THR A 44 3.13 34.61 18.06
CA THR A 44 2.88 35.78 18.89
C THR A 44 1.45 35.71 19.45
N PRO A 45 1.24 35.89 20.75
CA PRO A 45 -0.10 35.99 21.31
C PRO A 45 -0.81 37.17 20.67
N SER A 46 -1.77 36.93 19.80
CA SER A 46 -2.58 37.97 19.18
C SER A 46 -4.05 37.73 19.52
N ASN A 47 -4.71 38.80 19.94
CA ASN A 47 -6.14 38.80 20.19
C ASN A 47 -6.94 39.17 18.93
N LYS A 48 -6.29 39.26 17.77
CA LYS A 48 -6.98 39.60 16.50
C LYS A 48 -7.62 38.35 15.92
N PRO A 49 -8.93 38.37 15.59
CA PRO A 49 -9.63 37.19 15.02
C PRO A 49 -8.97 36.63 13.75
N GLN A 50 -8.30 37.44 12.96
CA GLN A 50 -7.60 37.06 11.74
C GLN A 50 -6.37 36.17 12.02
N ASP A 51 -5.61 36.48 13.09
CA ASP A 51 -4.41 35.70 13.45
C ASP A 51 -4.81 34.35 14.04
N VAL A 52 -5.91 34.31 14.82
CA VAL A 52 -6.50 33.07 15.31
C VAL A 52 -6.99 32.20 14.14
N ALA A 53 -7.66 32.81 13.16
CA ALA A 53 -8.11 32.07 11.96
C ALA A 53 -6.94 31.48 11.17
N SER A 54 -5.85 32.22 11.00
CA SER A 54 -4.63 31.72 10.33
C SER A 54 -3.98 30.58 11.08
N THR A 55 -3.92 30.66 12.40
CA THR A 55 -3.39 29.58 13.27
C THR A 55 -4.25 28.33 13.16
N LEU A 56 -5.58 28.46 13.18
CA LEU A 56 -6.51 27.35 13.01
C LEU A 56 -6.40 26.71 11.61
N GLN A 57 -6.19 27.52 10.56
CA GLN A 57 -5.93 27.02 9.21
C GLN A 57 -4.64 26.20 9.13
N LEU A 58 -3.55 26.66 9.75
CA LEU A 58 -2.30 25.92 9.82
C LEU A 58 -2.45 24.60 10.60
N LEU A 59 -3.12 24.64 11.76
CA LEU A 59 -3.42 23.41 12.52
C LEU A 59 -4.26 22.44 11.70
N GLY A 60 -5.28 22.93 11.00
CA GLY A 60 -6.09 22.14 10.08
C GLY A 60 -5.25 21.51 8.96
N LEU A 61 -4.36 22.29 8.35
CA LEU A 61 -3.44 21.79 7.31
C LEU A 61 -2.52 20.70 7.85
N PHE A 62 -1.90 20.89 9.02
CA PHE A 62 -1.05 19.86 9.63
C PHE A 62 -1.85 18.61 9.99
N THR A 63 -3.08 18.77 10.47
CA THR A 63 -3.97 17.62 10.74
C THR A 63 -4.25 16.83 9.48
N ILE A 64 -4.63 17.50 8.38
CA ILE A 64 -4.89 16.86 7.08
C ILE A 64 -3.61 16.18 6.56
N LEU A 65 -2.45 16.84 6.66
CA LEU A 65 -1.18 16.29 6.21
C LEU A 65 -0.77 15.04 7.02
N SER A 66 -1.04 15.03 8.32
CA SER A 66 -0.79 13.88 9.18
C SER A 66 -1.73 12.69 8.88
N LEU A 67 -2.96 12.96 8.42
CA LEU A 67 -3.92 11.92 8.03
C LEU A 67 -3.76 11.45 6.58
N ALA A 68 -3.02 12.20 5.75
CA ALA A 68 -2.85 11.90 4.32
C ALA A 68 -2.38 10.48 4.03
N PRO A 69 -1.37 9.89 4.74
CA PRO A 69 -0.96 8.50 4.53
C PRO A 69 -2.08 7.50 4.81
N SER A 70 -2.85 7.73 5.87
CA SER A 70 -3.99 6.87 6.23
C SER A 70 -5.09 6.93 5.18
N ILE A 71 -5.42 8.13 4.70
CA ILE A 71 -6.40 8.32 3.63
C ILE A 71 -5.92 7.65 2.35
N ALA A 72 -4.65 7.81 1.97
CA ALA A 72 -4.09 7.18 0.79
C ALA A 72 -4.21 5.63 0.83
N ILE A 73 -3.95 5.03 1.98
CA ILE A 73 -4.14 3.59 2.21
C ILE A 73 -5.62 3.20 2.04
N MET A 74 -6.53 4.01 2.59
CA MET A 74 -7.97 3.72 2.58
C MET A 74 -8.63 3.83 1.21
N VAL A 75 -8.09 4.62 0.28
CA VAL A 75 -8.70 4.86 -1.05
C VAL A 75 -8.00 4.12 -2.20
N THR A 76 -7.07 3.21 -1.87
CA THR A 76 -6.29 2.44 -2.85
C THR A 76 -6.46 0.94 -2.66
N SER A 77 -5.86 0.15 -3.54
CA SER A 77 -5.83 -1.32 -3.47
C SER A 77 -5.03 -1.88 -2.29
N PHE A 78 -4.35 -1.05 -1.49
CA PHE A 78 -3.43 -1.48 -0.44
C PHE A 78 -4.09 -2.39 0.58
N THR A 79 -5.30 -2.07 1.02
CA THR A 79 -6.01 -2.81 2.08
C THR A 79 -6.23 -4.27 1.68
N ARG A 80 -6.76 -4.53 0.48
CA ARG A 80 -6.95 -5.91 -0.02
C ARG A 80 -5.64 -6.65 -0.10
N ILE A 81 -4.62 -6.04 -0.70
CA ILE A 81 -3.33 -6.67 -0.93
C ILE A 81 -2.64 -7.03 0.39
N VAL A 82 -2.55 -6.11 1.34
CA VAL A 82 -1.86 -6.36 2.62
C VAL A 82 -2.58 -7.41 3.46
N VAL A 83 -3.91 -7.41 3.44
CA VAL A 83 -4.71 -8.40 4.18
C VAL A 83 -4.54 -9.79 3.57
N VAL A 84 -4.63 -9.96 2.24
CA VAL A 84 -4.45 -11.26 1.57
C VAL A 84 -3.03 -11.80 1.79
N LEU A 85 -1.99 -10.96 1.66
CA LEU A 85 -0.61 -11.37 1.93
C LEU A 85 -0.38 -11.74 3.40
N SER A 86 -1.10 -11.09 4.33
CA SER A 86 -1.07 -11.44 5.75
C SER A 86 -1.75 -12.81 6.01
N PHE A 87 -2.86 -13.08 5.33
CA PHE A 87 -3.49 -14.41 5.36
C PHE A 87 -2.59 -15.50 4.79
N LEU A 88 -1.89 -15.22 3.69
CA LEU A 88 -0.91 -16.16 3.15
C LEU A 88 0.14 -16.54 4.18
N ARG A 89 0.75 -15.55 4.85
CA ARG A 89 1.73 -15.80 5.91
C ARG A 89 1.14 -16.66 7.04
N ALA A 90 -0.07 -16.35 7.47
CA ALA A 90 -0.76 -17.11 8.51
C ALA A 90 -1.05 -18.56 8.08
N SER A 91 -1.48 -18.78 6.84
CA SER A 91 -1.81 -20.10 6.30
C SER A 91 -0.61 -21.04 6.18
N LEU A 92 0.57 -20.48 5.90
CA LEU A 92 1.82 -21.24 5.88
C LEU A 92 2.24 -21.72 7.27
N GLY A 93 1.60 -21.25 8.36
CA GLY A 93 1.96 -21.64 9.73
C GLY A 93 3.22 -20.97 10.27
N THR A 94 3.76 -20.01 9.54
CA THR A 94 4.93 -19.23 9.95
C THR A 94 4.50 -17.97 10.66
N GLN A 95 4.88 -17.78 11.92
CA GLN A 95 4.55 -16.56 12.66
C GLN A 95 5.43 -15.36 12.28
N GLN A 96 6.63 -15.60 11.73
CA GLN A 96 7.64 -14.58 11.51
C GLN A 96 8.21 -14.49 10.08
N ILE A 97 7.94 -15.48 9.22
CA ILE A 97 8.51 -15.53 7.86
C ILE A 97 7.37 -15.55 6.82
N PRO A 98 7.32 -14.62 5.85
CA PRO A 98 8.16 -13.42 5.73
C PRO A 98 7.87 -12.36 6.82
N PRO A 99 8.89 -11.55 7.23
CA PRO A 99 8.70 -10.47 8.20
C PRO A 99 7.58 -9.50 7.76
N GLY A 100 6.82 -8.96 8.74
CA GLY A 100 5.70 -8.06 8.44
C GLY A 100 6.09 -6.85 7.60
N GLN A 101 7.30 -6.32 7.78
CA GLN A 101 7.83 -5.20 6.99
C GLN A 101 7.95 -5.55 5.49
N ILE A 102 8.36 -6.79 5.16
CA ILE A 102 8.46 -7.27 3.77
C ILE A 102 7.05 -7.39 3.17
N ILE A 103 6.07 -7.88 3.93
CA ILE A 103 4.67 -7.95 3.49
C ILE A 103 4.14 -6.54 3.17
N VAL A 104 4.36 -5.58 4.06
CA VAL A 104 3.93 -4.19 3.86
C VAL A 104 4.64 -3.55 2.65
N ALA A 105 5.95 -3.75 2.51
CA ALA A 105 6.71 -3.24 1.38
C ALA A 105 6.21 -3.84 0.05
N LEU A 106 6.00 -5.15 0.00
CA LEU A 106 5.44 -5.82 -1.18
C LEU A 106 4.03 -5.32 -1.49
N ALA A 107 3.19 -5.15 -0.47
CA ALA A 107 1.84 -4.60 -0.64
C ALA A 107 1.87 -3.18 -1.20
N LEU A 108 2.80 -2.32 -0.77
CA LEU A 108 2.96 -0.98 -1.32
C LEU A 108 3.39 -1.02 -2.80
N PHE A 109 4.36 -1.86 -3.17
CA PHE A 109 4.78 -2.00 -4.58
C PHE A 109 3.64 -2.50 -5.46
N LEU A 110 2.91 -3.52 -5.02
CA LEU A 110 1.76 -4.04 -5.76
C LEU A 110 0.64 -3.00 -5.86
N THR A 111 0.43 -2.20 -4.81
CA THR A 111 -0.53 -1.09 -4.83
C THR A 111 -0.15 -0.04 -5.88
N LEU A 112 1.11 0.38 -5.92
CA LEU A 112 1.58 1.29 -6.96
C LEU A 112 1.35 0.72 -8.37
N PHE A 113 1.62 -0.57 -8.55
CA PHE A 113 1.43 -1.26 -9.83
C PHE A 113 -0.05 -1.30 -10.24
N THR A 114 -0.95 -1.72 -9.34
CA THR A 114 -2.40 -1.82 -9.63
C THR A 114 -3.06 -0.46 -9.80
N MET A 115 -2.57 0.58 -9.09
CA MET A 115 -3.09 1.94 -9.17
C MET A 115 -2.50 2.78 -10.30
N MET A 116 -1.48 2.26 -11.03
CA MET A 116 -0.82 3.01 -12.11
C MET A 116 -1.80 3.54 -13.18
N PRO A 117 -2.82 2.78 -13.66
CA PRO A 117 -3.80 3.32 -14.60
C PRO A 117 -4.58 4.51 -14.03
N THR A 118 -4.97 4.45 -12.75
CA THR A 118 -5.68 5.52 -12.06
C THR A 118 -4.80 6.76 -11.89
N PHE A 119 -3.54 6.58 -11.48
CA PHE A 119 -2.58 7.67 -11.35
C PHE A 119 -2.28 8.34 -12.70
N SER A 120 -2.14 7.56 -13.78
CA SER A 120 -1.97 8.12 -15.13
C SER A 120 -3.19 8.93 -15.60
N LYS A 121 -4.42 8.51 -15.23
CA LYS A 121 -5.63 9.31 -15.47
C LYS A 121 -5.56 10.65 -14.71
N ILE A 122 -5.23 10.61 -13.40
CA ILE A 122 -5.10 11.82 -12.57
C ILE A 122 -4.07 12.78 -13.16
N GLU A 123 -2.91 12.28 -13.55
CA GLU A 123 -1.86 13.08 -14.18
C GLU A 123 -2.39 13.83 -15.40
N LYS A 124 -3.09 13.13 -16.29
CA LYS A 124 -3.61 13.70 -17.55
C LYS A 124 -4.71 14.71 -17.35
N VAL A 125 -5.67 14.47 -16.43
CA VAL A 125 -6.88 15.30 -16.28
C VAL A 125 -6.73 16.43 -15.26
N SER A 126 -5.76 16.30 -14.35
CA SER A 126 -5.57 17.23 -13.21
C SER A 126 -4.18 17.84 -13.20
N TRP A 127 -3.14 17.02 -13.00
CA TRP A 127 -1.78 17.51 -12.79
C TRP A 127 -1.21 18.27 -13.99
N ASN A 128 -1.26 17.67 -15.18
CA ASN A 128 -0.69 18.30 -16.37
C ASN A 128 -1.39 19.60 -16.79
N PRO A 129 -2.74 19.70 -16.79
CA PRO A 129 -3.42 20.97 -17.06
C PRO A 129 -3.13 22.05 -16.00
N TYR A 130 -3.01 21.66 -14.72
CA TYR A 130 -2.65 22.58 -13.64
C TYR A 130 -1.23 23.13 -13.82
N MET A 131 -0.25 22.26 -14.12
CA MET A 131 1.14 22.69 -14.36
C MET A 131 1.30 23.60 -15.57
N LYS A 132 0.41 23.48 -16.56
CA LYS A 132 0.35 24.38 -17.73
C LYS A 132 -0.40 25.69 -17.45
N GLY A 133 -1.01 25.85 -16.27
CA GLY A 133 -1.82 27.03 -15.93
C GLY A 133 -3.18 27.07 -16.61
N GLU A 134 -3.66 25.96 -17.20
CA GLU A 134 -4.94 25.87 -17.90
C GLU A 134 -6.13 25.82 -16.94
N ILE A 135 -5.92 25.34 -15.72
CA ILE A 135 -6.95 25.19 -14.68
C ILE A 135 -6.44 25.71 -13.33
N SER A 136 -7.38 26.14 -12.48
CA SER A 136 -7.10 26.54 -11.10
C SER A 136 -6.78 25.34 -10.21
N PHE A 137 -6.15 25.57 -9.07
CA PHE A 137 -5.88 24.53 -8.06
C PHE A 137 -7.16 23.82 -7.60
N GLN A 138 -8.24 24.57 -7.37
CA GLN A 138 -9.53 24.00 -6.96
C GLN A 138 -10.11 23.08 -8.02
N GLU A 139 -10.02 23.47 -9.28
CA GLU A 139 -10.48 22.65 -10.41
C GLU A 139 -9.59 21.41 -10.57
N ALA A 140 -8.28 21.53 -10.38
CA ALA A 140 -7.36 20.40 -10.40
C ALA A 140 -7.71 19.35 -9.34
N LEU A 141 -8.00 19.78 -8.10
CA LEU A 141 -8.46 18.88 -7.04
C LEU A 141 -9.75 18.15 -7.42
N ASN A 142 -10.75 18.90 -7.92
CA ASN A 142 -12.03 18.33 -8.31
C ASN A 142 -11.89 17.30 -9.45
N ARG A 143 -11.03 17.57 -10.45
CA ARG A 143 -10.75 16.63 -11.53
C ARG A 143 -9.93 15.43 -11.08
N GLY A 144 -8.96 15.63 -10.17
CA GLY A 144 -8.10 14.58 -9.65
C GLY A 144 -8.82 13.54 -8.78
N VAL A 145 -9.88 13.96 -8.07
CA VAL A 145 -10.70 13.04 -7.25
C VAL A 145 -11.55 12.09 -8.10
N LYS A 146 -11.97 12.50 -9.31
CA LYS A 146 -12.86 11.68 -10.16
C LYS A 146 -12.30 10.30 -10.50
N PRO A 147 -11.05 10.14 -10.98
CA PRO A 147 -10.49 8.82 -11.26
C PRO A 147 -10.34 7.92 -10.00
N LEU A 148 -10.09 8.51 -8.83
CA LEU A 148 -10.08 7.76 -7.58
C LEU A 148 -11.47 7.27 -7.20
N ARG A 149 -12.49 8.11 -7.37
CA ARG A 149 -13.89 7.71 -7.14
C ARG A 149 -14.31 6.61 -8.10
N GLU A 150 -13.95 6.72 -9.39
CA GLU A 150 -14.21 5.67 -10.40
C GLU A 150 -13.59 4.33 -9.96
N PHE A 151 -12.33 4.33 -9.53
CA PHE A 151 -11.67 3.15 -9.00
C PHE A 151 -12.42 2.57 -7.78
N MET A 152 -12.76 3.40 -6.79
CA MET A 152 -13.50 2.94 -5.61
C MET A 152 -14.87 2.38 -5.96
N PHE A 153 -15.63 3.01 -6.86
CA PHE A 153 -16.93 2.49 -7.30
C PHE A 153 -16.82 1.13 -7.96
N ASN A 154 -15.83 0.93 -8.83
CA ASN A 154 -15.64 -0.34 -9.53
C ASN A 154 -15.31 -1.50 -8.58
N GLN A 155 -14.75 -1.19 -7.40
CA GLN A 155 -14.38 -2.19 -6.40
C GLN A 155 -15.37 -2.29 -5.23
N THR A 156 -16.39 -1.40 -5.18
CA THR A 156 -17.39 -1.39 -4.10
C THR A 156 -18.60 -2.23 -4.49
N ARG A 157 -18.96 -3.18 -3.62
CA ARG A 157 -20.17 -3.99 -3.80
C ARG A 157 -21.41 -3.15 -3.55
N GLU A 158 -22.45 -3.36 -4.34
CA GLU A 158 -23.72 -2.62 -4.24
C GLU A 158 -24.34 -2.71 -2.84
N ASN A 159 -24.28 -3.89 -2.20
CA ASN A 159 -24.83 -4.10 -0.86
C ASN A 159 -24.12 -3.23 0.19
N ASP A 160 -22.80 -3.09 0.10
CA ASP A 160 -22.04 -2.28 1.04
C ASP A 160 -22.29 -0.80 0.81
N LEU A 161 -22.38 -0.37 -0.45
CA LEU A 161 -22.74 1.00 -0.79
C LEU A 161 -24.14 1.35 -0.28
N ALA A 162 -25.13 0.47 -0.52
CA ALA A 162 -26.51 0.66 -0.06
C ALA A 162 -26.60 0.76 1.49
N LEU A 163 -25.79 -0.03 2.20
CA LEU A 163 -25.70 0.06 3.66
C LEU A 163 -25.29 1.47 4.12
N PHE A 164 -24.20 2.01 3.55
CA PHE A 164 -23.69 3.33 3.97
C PHE A 164 -24.57 4.48 3.50
N VAL A 165 -25.22 4.37 2.35
CA VAL A 165 -26.26 5.31 1.89
C VAL A 165 -27.40 5.38 2.90
N LYS A 166 -27.88 4.21 3.38
CA LYS A 166 -28.93 4.12 4.40
C LYS A 166 -28.49 4.70 5.75
N LEU A 167 -27.27 4.38 6.19
CA LEU A 167 -26.72 4.90 7.44
C LEU A 167 -26.53 6.42 7.41
N ALA A 168 -26.15 6.97 6.27
CA ALA A 168 -26.02 8.41 6.07
C ALA A 168 -27.35 9.14 5.95
N LYS A 169 -28.48 8.41 5.89
CA LYS A 169 -29.85 8.96 5.75
C LYS A 169 -29.99 9.89 4.53
N ILE A 170 -29.24 9.63 3.47
CA ILE A 170 -29.37 10.37 2.20
C ILE A 170 -30.40 9.71 1.30
N PRO A 171 -31.07 10.48 0.42
CA PRO A 171 -31.96 9.93 -0.60
C PRO A 171 -31.22 8.90 -1.45
N ARG A 172 -31.94 7.92 -1.99
CA ARG A 172 -31.33 6.92 -2.87
C ARG A 172 -30.67 7.61 -4.07
N PRO A 173 -29.34 7.47 -4.26
CA PRO A 173 -28.65 8.08 -5.39
C PRO A 173 -29.13 7.50 -6.70
N ASN A 174 -29.30 8.34 -7.73
CA ASN A 174 -29.63 7.90 -9.08
C ASN A 174 -28.37 7.62 -9.90
N THR A 175 -27.29 8.33 -9.59
CA THR A 175 -26.01 8.24 -10.29
C THR A 175 -24.85 8.08 -9.29
N GLN A 176 -23.69 7.63 -9.77
CA GLN A 176 -22.47 7.58 -8.95
C GLN A 176 -22.03 8.98 -8.47
N GLU A 177 -22.35 10.02 -9.19
CA GLU A 177 -22.01 11.41 -8.84
C GLU A 177 -22.80 11.89 -7.62
N ASP A 178 -24.03 11.39 -7.42
CA ASP A 178 -24.89 11.76 -6.29
C ASP A 178 -24.40 11.18 -4.95
N VAL A 179 -23.50 10.18 -4.97
CA VAL A 179 -22.96 9.57 -3.76
C VAL A 179 -21.83 10.44 -3.20
N PRO A 180 -21.95 10.98 -1.98
CA PRO A 180 -20.88 11.74 -1.37
C PRO A 180 -19.63 10.87 -1.10
N THR A 181 -18.45 11.45 -1.24
CA THR A 181 -17.18 10.72 -1.03
C THR A 181 -17.05 10.16 0.39
N TYR A 182 -17.59 10.85 1.40
CA TYR A 182 -17.58 10.35 2.79
C TYR A 182 -18.45 9.11 3.01
N VAL A 183 -19.38 8.81 2.11
CA VAL A 183 -20.19 7.58 2.09
C VAL A 183 -19.47 6.48 1.31
N LEU A 184 -18.84 6.85 0.18
CA LEU A 184 -18.14 5.91 -0.68
C LEU A 184 -16.91 5.29 -0.02
N ILE A 185 -16.08 6.08 0.67
CA ILE A 185 -14.85 5.59 1.29
C ILE A 185 -15.10 4.43 2.27
N PRO A 186 -15.98 4.55 3.28
CA PRO A 186 -16.23 3.42 4.18
C PRO A 186 -16.93 2.24 3.50
N ALA A 187 -17.78 2.46 2.51
CA ALA A 187 -18.40 1.40 1.72
C ALA A 187 -17.33 0.61 0.94
N PHE A 188 -16.41 1.32 0.28
CA PHE A 188 -15.26 0.74 -0.40
C PHE A 188 -14.38 -0.07 0.57
N MET A 189 -14.04 0.49 1.74
CA MET A 189 -13.21 -0.19 2.74
C MET A 189 -13.81 -1.52 3.20
N ILE A 190 -15.12 -1.57 3.48
CA ILE A 190 -15.80 -2.80 3.87
C ILE A 190 -15.83 -3.81 2.72
N SER A 191 -16.05 -3.36 1.48
CA SER A 191 -16.00 -4.20 0.29
C SER A 191 -14.60 -4.81 0.08
N GLU A 192 -13.54 -3.98 0.22
CA GLU A 192 -12.15 -4.44 0.12
C GLU A 192 -11.79 -5.46 1.19
N LEU A 193 -12.17 -5.20 2.45
CA LEU A 193 -11.97 -6.14 3.55
C LEU A 193 -12.70 -7.46 3.30
N THR A 194 -13.97 -7.42 2.90
CA THR A 194 -14.74 -8.64 2.62
C THR A 194 -14.11 -9.46 1.50
N THR A 195 -13.73 -8.80 0.40
CA THR A 195 -13.07 -9.46 -0.73
C THR A 195 -11.72 -10.04 -0.30
N ALA A 196 -10.94 -9.29 0.49
CA ALA A 196 -9.66 -9.77 1.02
C ALA A 196 -9.82 -10.99 1.93
N PHE A 197 -10.85 -11.01 2.79
CA PHE A 197 -11.16 -12.16 3.64
C PHE A 197 -11.59 -13.37 2.80
N GLN A 198 -12.41 -13.18 1.77
CA GLN A 198 -12.81 -14.25 0.86
C GLN A 198 -11.60 -14.86 0.13
N MET A 199 -10.73 -14.03 -0.43
CA MET A 199 -9.50 -14.48 -1.09
C MET A 199 -8.56 -15.16 -0.10
N GLY A 200 -8.37 -14.57 1.09
CA GLY A 200 -7.53 -15.12 2.16
C GLY A 200 -8.03 -16.47 2.64
N PHE A 201 -9.34 -16.64 2.78
CA PHE A 201 -9.93 -17.93 3.14
C PHE A 201 -9.69 -18.99 2.07
N MET A 202 -9.87 -18.66 0.79
CA MET A 202 -9.58 -19.58 -0.31
C MET A 202 -8.11 -20.03 -0.33
N LEU A 203 -7.19 -19.09 -0.04
CA LEU A 203 -5.77 -19.40 0.09
C LEU A 203 -5.48 -20.31 1.30
N TYR A 204 -6.26 -20.19 2.36
CA TYR A 204 -6.05 -20.98 3.57
C TYR A 204 -6.47 -22.45 3.40
N LEU A 205 -7.49 -22.74 2.57
CA LEU A 205 -8.07 -24.08 2.43
C LEU A 205 -7.06 -25.18 2.12
N PRO A 206 -6.17 -25.08 1.11
CA PRO A 206 -5.22 -26.17 0.81
C PRO A 206 -4.26 -26.44 1.96
N PHE A 207 -3.85 -25.42 2.69
CA PHE A 207 -2.96 -25.56 3.84
C PHE A 207 -3.67 -26.16 5.06
N LEU A 208 -4.95 -25.87 5.23
CA LEU A 208 -5.78 -26.50 6.27
C LEU A 208 -5.94 -28.00 6.03
N VAL A 209 -6.11 -28.43 4.77
CA VAL A 209 -6.18 -29.84 4.42
C VAL A 209 -4.88 -30.57 4.81
N ILE A 210 -3.72 -29.97 4.54
CA ILE A 210 -2.43 -30.54 4.96
C ILE A 210 -2.36 -30.67 6.49
N ASP A 211 -2.78 -29.64 7.24
CA ASP A 211 -2.80 -29.70 8.71
C ASP A 211 -3.68 -30.83 9.21
N MET A 212 -4.86 -31.00 8.62
CA MET A 212 -5.79 -32.07 9.01
C MET A 212 -5.24 -33.49 8.72
N VAL A 213 -4.63 -33.66 7.55
CA VAL A 213 -4.01 -34.98 7.19
C VAL A 213 -2.88 -35.29 8.14
N VAL A 214 -1.97 -34.38 8.40
CA VAL A 214 -0.86 -34.54 9.33
C VAL A 214 -1.36 -34.85 10.75
N ALA A 215 -2.35 -34.08 11.22
CA ALA A 215 -2.96 -34.29 12.53
C ALA A 215 -3.58 -35.69 12.66
N SER A 216 -4.29 -36.17 11.64
CA SER A 216 -4.91 -37.49 11.62
C SER A 216 -3.85 -38.60 11.68
N ILE A 217 -2.75 -38.47 10.94
CA ILE A 217 -1.64 -39.45 10.97
C ILE A 217 -0.99 -39.48 12.36
N LEU A 218 -0.67 -38.32 12.96
CA LEU A 218 -0.07 -38.24 14.29
C LEU A 218 -0.96 -38.86 15.37
N MET A 219 -2.27 -38.61 15.30
CA MET A 219 -3.23 -39.21 16.21
C MET A 219 -3.28 -40.75 16.05
N ALA A 220 -3.29 -41.24 14.82
CA ALA A 220 -3.30 -42.68 14.54
C ALA A 220 -2.02 -43.41 15.07
N MET A 221 -0.89 -42.68 15.07
CA MET A 221 0.39 -43.16 15.63
C MET A 221 0.49 -43.01 17.16
N GLY A 222 -0.52 -42.44 17.82
CA GLY A 222 -0.51 -42.18 19.26
C GLY A 222 0.35 -41.02 19.72
N MET A 223 0.83 -40.18 18.78
CA MET A 223 1.70 -39.03 19.07
C MET A 223 0.89 -37.76 19.41
N LEU A 224 0.07 -37.82 20.46
CA LEU A 224 -0.84 -36.76 20.87
C LEU A 224 -0.14 -35.46 21.39
N MET A 225 1.11 -35.58 21.84
CA MET A 225 1.85 -34.44 22.39
C MET A 225 2.57 -33.57 21.35
N LEU A 226 2.70 -34.06 20.12
CA LEU A 226 3.37 -33.27 19.06
C LEU A 226 2.39 -32.30 18.42
N PRO A 227 2.73 -30.98 18.34
CA PRO A 227 1.87 -30.00 17.68
C PRO A 227 1.84 -30.25 16.16
N PRO A 228 0.69 -30.58 15.56
CA PRO A 228 0.57 -30.96 14.14
C PRO A 228 1.08 -29.85 13.19
N VAL A 229 0.89 -28.58 13.58
CA VAL A 229 1.31 -27.42 12.78
C VAL A 229 2.83 -27.40 12.55
N MET A 230 3.63 -27.83 13.53
CA MET A 230 5.10 -27.89 13.39
C MET A 230 5.53 -28.97 12.39
N ILE A 231 4.81 -30.09 12.37
CA ILE A 231 5.11 -31.22 11.48
C ILE A 231 4.58 -30.94 10.06
N SER A 232 3.47 -30.22 9.92
CA SER A 232 2.89 -29.89 8.61
C SER A 232 3.63 -28.77 7.88
N LEU A 233 4.36 -27.91 8.59
CA LEU A 233 5.04 -26.73 8.04
C LEU A 233 5.97 -27.07 6.85
N PRO A 234 6.87 -28.06 6.91
CA PRO A 234 7.70 -28.43 5.76
C PRO A 234 6.89 -28.81 4.52
N PHE A 235 5.79 -29.53 4.70
CA PHE A 235 4.92 -29.97 3.60
C PHE A 235 4.18 -28.79 2.98
N LYS A 236 3.73 -27.82 3.78
CA LYS A 236 3.13 -26.56 3.29
C LYS A 236 4.10 -25.76 2.47
N LEU A 237 5.34 -25.58 2.95
CA LEU A 237 6.38 -24.87 2.22
C LEU A 237 6.74 -25.58 0.92
N LEU A 238 6.88 -26.92 0.96
CA LEU A 238 7.16 -27.71 -0.24
C LEU A 238 6.05 -27.53 -1.29
N LEU A 239 4.78 -27.68 -0.89
CA LEU A 239 3.65 -27.48 -1.78
C LEU A 239 3.67 -26.09 -2.38
N PHE A 240 3.86 -25.06 -1.54
CA PHE A 240 3.88 -23.66 -1.96
C PHE A 240 4.96 -23.38 -3.02
N VAL A 241 6.15 -23.97 -2.84
CA VAL A 241 7.26 -23.82 -3.82
C VAL A 241 6.97 -24.60 -5.09
N LEU A 242 6.44 -25.84 -4.99
CA LEU A 242 6.15 -26.67 -6.15
C LEU A 242 5.10 -26.07 -7.11
N VAL A 243 4.10 -25.36 -6.56
CA VAL A 243 3.05 -24.73 -7.37
C VAL A 243 3.39 -23.30 -7.81
N ASP A 244 4.62 -22.83 -7.55
CA ASP A 244 5.02 -21.42 -7.77
C ASP A 244 4.04 -20.44 -7.11
N GLY A 245 3.80 -20.67 -5.81
CA GLY A 245 2.75 -19.98 -5.04
C GLY A 245 2.84 -18.47 -5.06
N TRP A 246 4.06 -17.89 -5.11
CA TRP A 246 4.21 -16.43 -5.20
C TRP A 246 3.64 -15.88 -6.50
N ASN A 247 3.94 -16.51 -7.63
CA ASN A 247 3.46 -16.07 -8.95
C ASN A 247 1.94 -16.18 -9.03
N LEU A 248 1.37 -17.30 -8.56
CA LEU A 248 -0.08 -17.51 -8.55
C LEU A 248 -0.80 -16.45 -7.71
N ILE A 249 -0.30 -16.18 -6.49
CA ILE A 249 -0.95 -15.24 -5.59
C ILE A 249 -0.84 -13.80 -6.07
N VAL A 250 0.36 -13.36 -6.46
CA VAL A 250 0.56 -12.01 -6.98
C VAL A 250 -0.26 -11.79 -8.26
N GLY A 251 -0.22 -12.77 -9.18
CA GLY A 251 -1.02 -12.73 -10.40
C GLY A 251 -2.52 -12.62 -10.12
N SER A 252 -3.07 -13.49 -9.25
CA SER A 252 -4.49 -13.46 -8.88
C SER A 252 -4.89 -12.17 -8.17
N LEU A 253 -4.04 -11.64 -7.28
CA LEU A 253 -4.27 -10.38 -6.60
C LEU A 253 -4.37 -9.22 -7.58
N VAL A 254 -3.39 -9.08 -8.48
CA VAL A 254 -3.38 -7.99 -9.47
C VAL A 254 -4.59 -8.11 -10.41
N GLN A 255 -4.89 -9.31 -10.91
CA GLN A 255 -6.04 -9.56 -11.77
C GLN A 255 -7.39 -9.27 -11.10
N SER A 256 -7.47 -9.37 -9.78
CA SER A 256 -8.72 -9.10 -9.05
C SER A 256 -9.18 -7.64 -9.06
N PHE A 257 -8.35 -6.73 -9.59
CA PHE A 257 -8.66 -5.29 -9.72
C PHE A 257 -9.03 -4.88 -11.16
N HIS A 258 -8.94 -5.84 -12.12
CA HIS A 258 -9.18 -5.59 -13.56
C HIS A 258 -10.44 -6.27 -14.05
#